data_c1bc7e7bc92e2afe8829560f0ed80f40
#
_entry.id   c1bc7e7bc92e2afe8829560f0ed80f40
#
_cell.length_a   1.000
_cell.length_b   1.000
_cell.length_c   1.000
_cell.angle_alpha   90.00
_cell.angle_beta   90.00
_cell.angle_gamma   90.00
#
_symmetry.space_group_name_H-M   'P 1'
#
loop_
_entity.id
_entity.type
_entity.pdbx_description
1 polymer ?
#
loop_
_entity_poly.entity_id
_entity_poly.type
_entity_poly.pdbx_seq_one_letter_code
_entity_poly.pdbx_strand_id
1 'polypeptide(L)'
;MSEENKALARHSWEASNNPDIIDEVYTPDLVWHDPDQEIRGSEEAKQFLSTYQTAFPDLNATVEDVIAEGDKVVTRWTIRGTHQGEIEEFGPPTGKQAELQGITIHRIEGGKILEEWNRYDNLSLLQQLGLAPEQ
;
A
#
# COMPACT_ATOMS: atom_id res chain seq x y z
N MET A 1 -22.49 4.33 2.94
CA MET A 1 -22.48 5.06 4.21
C MET A 1 -21.05 5.38 4.55
N SER A 2 -20.80 6.62 4.97
CA SER A 2 -19.42 7.09 5.10
C SER A 2 -18.64 6.38 6.22
N GLU A 3 -19.28 6.09 7.35
CA GLU A 3 -18.58 5.39 8.44
C GLU A 3 -18.20 3.95 8.07
N GLU A 4 -19.08 3.28 7.34
CA GLU A 4 -18.79 1.92 6.87
C GLU A 4 -17.67 1.94 5.84
N ASN A 5 -17.68 2.92 4.93
CA ASN A 5 -16.63 3.06 3.92
C ASN A 5 -15.29 3.41 4.55
N LYS A 6 -15.28 4.27 5.58
CA LYS A 6 -14.07 4.59 6.32
C LYS A 6 -13.49 3.34 6.99
N ALA A 7 -14.35 2.55 7.62
CA ALA A 7 -13.92 1.31 8.27
C ALA A 7 -13.33 0.33 7.26
N LEU A 8 -13.95 0.23 6.09
CA LEU A 8 -13.46 -0.64 5.03
C LEU A 8 -12.07 -0.19 4.56
N ALA A 9 -11.90 1.12 4.34
CA ALA A 9 -10.61 1.66 3.91
C ALA A 9 -9.52 1.42 4.96
N ARG A 10 -9.84 1.61 6.25
CA ARG A 10 -8.89 1.31 7.32
C ARG A 10 -8.52 -0.17 7.33
N HIS A 11 -9.51 -1.03 7.19
CA HIS A 11 -9.28 -2.47 7.21
C HIS A 11 -8.41 -2.92 6.04
N SER A 12 -8.52 -2.24 4.89
CA SER A 12 -7.74 -2.60 3.71
C SER A 12 -6.23 -2.51 3.97
N TRP A 13 -5.79 -1.63 4.88
CA TRP A 13 -4.37 -1.47 5.18
C TRP A 13 -3.79 -2.65 5.94
N GLU A 14 -4.63 -3.50 6.53
CA GLU A 14 -4.16 -4.71 7.19
C GLU A 14 -3.68 -5.76 6.18
N ALA A 15 -4.04 -5.58 4.90
CA ALA A 15 -3.56 -6.46 3.83
C ALA A 15 -2.04 -6.38 3.68
N SER A 16 -1.41 -5.30 4.12
CA SER A 16 0.05 -5.18 4.04
C SER A 16 0.75 -6.27 4.86
N ASN A 17 0.09 -6.81 5.89
CA ASN A 17 0.62 -7.90 6.71
C ASN A 17 -0.12 -9.22 6.49
N ASN A 18 -1.25 -9.18 5.79
CA ASN A 18 -2.04 -10.37 5.50
C ASN A 18 -2.72 -10.21 4.14
N PRO A 19 -2.05 -10.60 3.04
CA PRO A 19 -2.60 -10.39 1.70
C PRO A 19 -3.96 -11.02 1.45
N ASP A 20 -4.37 -12.03 2.23
CA ASP A 20 -5.67 -12.65 2.05
C ASP A 20 -6.83 -11.70 2.35
N ILE A 21 -6.56 -10.60 3.08
CA ILE A 21 -7.57 -9.57 3.35
C ILE A 21 -8.05 -8.92 2.04
N ILE A 22 -7.25 -8.97 0.99
CA ILE A 22 -7.65 -8.43 -0.32
C ILE A 22 -8.97 -9.05 -0.78
N ASP A 23 -9.15 -10.34 -0.57
CA ASP A 23 -10.39 -11.01 -0.99
C ASP A 23 -11.60 -10.54 -0.18
N GLU A 24 -11.38 -10.03 1.02
CA GLU A 24 -12.46 -9.57 1.89
C GLU A 24 -12.91 -8.14 1.53
N VAL A 25 -11.99 -7.29 1.12
CA VAL A 25 -12.27 -5.85 0.99
C VAL A 25 -12.28 -5.33 -0.44
N TYR A 26 -11.68 -6.06 -1.39
CA TYR A 26 -11.59 -5.61 -2.78
C TYR A 26 -12.42 -6.48 -3.71
N THR A 27 -12.81 -5.90 -4.86
CA THR A 27 -13.40 -6.69 -5.93
C THR A 27 -12.29 -7.50 -6.60
N PRO A 28 -12.63 -8.65 -7.21
CA PRO A 28 -11.60 -9.48 -7.88
C PRO A 28 -10.86 -8.76 -9.01
N ASP A 29 -11.51 -7.79 -9.64
CA ASP A 29 -10.94 -7.04 -10.76
C ASP A 29 -10.43 -5.66 -10.34
N LEU A 30 -10.01 -5.52 -9.09
CA LEU A 30 -9.49 -4.26 -8.56
C LEU A 30 -8.38 -3.67 -9.45
N VAL A 31 -8.21 -2.34 -9.37
CA VAL A 31 -7.12 -1.65 -10.05
C VAL A 31 -6.46 -0.68 -9.07
N TRP A 32 -5.14 -0.79 -8.91
CA TRP A 32 -4.35 0.16 -8.14
C TRP A 32 -3.49 0.97 -9.10
N HIS A 33 -3.63 2.28 -9.04
CA HIS A 33 -2.80 3.20 -9.82
C HIS A 33 -1.67 3.72 -8.93
N ASP A 34 -0.51 3.10 -9.05
CA ASP A 34 0.67 3.50 -8.30
C ASP A 34 1.52 4.45 -9.15
N PRO A 35 2.46 5.19 -8.54
CA PRO A 35 3.24 6.17 -9.30
C PRO A 35 3.96 5.60 -10.53
N ASP A 36 4.45 4.37 -10.44
CA ASP A 36 5.26 3.78 -11.49
C ASP A 36 4.60 2.64 -12.24
N GLN A 37 3.43 2.19 -11.80
CA GLN A 37 2.80 1.01 -12.39
C GLN A 37 1.34 0.93 -12.04
N GLU A 38 0.61 0.07 -12.78
CA GLU A 38 -0.75 -0.31 -12.42
C GLU A 38 -0.75 -1.76 -12.00
N ILE A 39 -1.52 -2.05 -10.96
CA ILE A 39 -1.72 -3.41 -10.47
C ILE A 39 -3.18 -3.75 -10.71
N ARG A 40 -3.43 -4.84 -11.42
CA ARG A 40 -4.78 -5.22 -11.82
C ARG A 40 -5.11 -6.62 -11.35
N GLY A 41 -6.22 -6.72 -10.62
CA GLY A 41 -6.75 -7.99 -10.15
C GLY A 41 -6.18 -8.42 -8.82
N SER A 42 -6.95 -9.25 -8.11
CA SER A 42 -6.61 -9.67 -6.76
C SER A 42 -5.32 -10.49 -6.68
N GLU A 43 -5.05 -11.33 -7.68
CA GLU A 43 -3.85 -12.16 -7.65
C GLU A 43 -2.59 -11.32 -7.78
N GLU A 44 -2.60 -10.36 -8.69
CA GLU A 44 -1.45 -9.46 -8.88
C GLU A 44 -1.24 -8.60 -7.63
N ALA A 45 -2.35 -8.13 -7.02
CA ALA A 45 -2.28 -7.34 -5.80
C ALA A 45 -1.68 -8.13 -4.64
N LYS A 46 -2.11 -9.38 -4.47
CA LYS A 46 -1.57 -10.24 -3.41
C LYS A 46 -0.09 -10.50 -3.61
N GLN A 47 0.32 -10.73 -4.84
CA GLN A 47 1.73 -10.98 -5.16
C GLN A 47 2.57 -9.74 -4.87
N PHE A 48 2.06 -8.56 -5.24
CA PHE A 48 2.73 -7.30 -4.96
C PHE A 48 2.97 -7.12 -3.46
N LEU A 49 1.92 -7.33 -2.65
CA LEU A 49 2.03 -7.18 -1.20
C LEU A 49 2.97 -8.22 -0.59
N SER A 50 2.90 -9.46 -1.07
CA SER A 50 3.78 -10.53 -0.57
C SER A 50 5.23 -10.22 -0.86
N THR A 51 5.52 -9.65 -2.02
CA THR A 51 6.87 -9.26 -2.40
C THR A 51 7.43 -8.23 -1.42
N TYR A 52 6.64 -7.20 -1.12
CA TYR A 52 7.07 -6.17 -0.18
C TYR A 52 7.16 -6.68 1.25
N GLN A 53 6.28 -7.60 1.64
CA GLN A 53 6.35 -8.20 2.96
C GLN A 53 7.62 -9.04 3.13
N THR A 54 8.04 -9.72 2.06
CA THR A 54 9.30 -10.48 2.08
C THR A 54 10.49 -9.54 2.22
N ALA A 55 10.47 -8.41 1.51
CA ALA A 55 11.57 -7.45 1.59
C ALA A 55 11.59 -6.71 2.93
N PHE A 56 10.43 -6.48 3.52
CA PHE A 56 10.28 -5.75 4.78
C PHE A 56 9.44 -6.59 5.74
N PRO A 57 10.05 -7.63 6.38
CA PRO A 57 9.27 -8.54 7.24
C PRO A 57 8.59 -7.86 8.43
N ASP A 58 9.12 -6.72 8.87
CA ASP A 58 8.58 -5.94 9.96
C ASP A 58 7.67 -4.79 9.47
N LEU A 59 7.16 -4.90 8.25
CA LEU A 59 6.33 -3.85 7.65
C LEU A 59 5.15 -3.49 8.55
N ASN A 60 4.97 -2.20 8.77
CA ASN A 60 3.90 -1.67 9.60
C ASN A 60 3.28 -0.45 8.94
N ALA A 61 1.98 -0.50 8.70
CA ALA A 61 1.24 0.61 8.10
C ALA A 61 0.37 1.28 9.16
N THR A 62 0.46 2.59 9.26
CA THR A 62 -0.35 3.39 10.18
C THR A 62 -1.21 4.34 9.35
N VAL A 63 -2.52 4.33 9.59
CA VAL A 63 -3.44 5.27 8.94
C VAL A 63 -3.53 6.51 9.83
N GLU A 64 -3.09 7.65 9.29
CA GLU A 64 -3.03 8.89 10.04
C GLU A 64 -4.34 9.67 9.96
N ASP A 65 -4.97 9.72 8.78
CA ASP A 65 -6.23 10.42 8.55
C ASP A 65 -7.13 9.62 7.65
N VAL A 66 -8.43 9.74 7.86
CA VAL A 66 -9.44 9.15 6.96
C VAL A 66 -10.51 10.20 6.68
N ILE A 67 -10.73 10.47 5.41
CA ILE A 67 -11.72 11.46 4.97
C ILE A 67 -12.60 10.80 3.92
N ALA A 68 -13.91 10.95 4.04
CA ALA A 68 -14.84 10.31 3.09
C ALA A 68 -15.80 11.31 2.51
N GLU A 69 -16.07 11.16 1.21
CA GLU A 69 -17.11 11.92 0.52
C GLU A 69 -17.64 11.08 -0.64
N GLY A 70 -18.96 10.87 -0.68
CA GLY A 70 -19.57 10.06 -1.73
C GLY A 70 -19.06 8.63 -1.69
N ASP A 71 -18.62 8.13 -2.84
CA ASP A 71 -18.10 6.77 -2.97
C ASP A 71 -16.59 6.69 -2.76
N LYS A 72 -15.97 7.78 -2.31
CA LYS A 72 -14.52 7.83 -2.15
C LYS A 72 -14.11 8.06 -0.72
N VAL A 73 -13.04 7.38 -0.33
CA VAL A 73 -12.39 7.57 0.97
C VAL A 73 -10.93 7.87 0.72
N VAL A 74 -10.40 8.87 1.41
CA VAL A 74 -8.97 9.20 1.35
C VAL A 74 -8.33 8.77 2.66
N THR A 75 -7.24 8.02 2.56
CA THR A 75 -6.41 7.70 3.73
C THR A 75 -5.03 8.32 3.54
N ARG A 76 -4.54 8.99 4.58
CA ARG A 76 -3.15 9.45 4.67
C ARG A 76 -2.45 8.48 5.59
N TRP A 77 -1.33 7.93 5.13
CA TRP A 77 -0.72 6.80 5.82
C TRP A 77 0.80 6.92 5.89
N THR A 78 1.36 6.16 6.84
CA THR A 78 2.81 6.02 7.00
C THR A 78 3.12 4.52 7.07
N ILE A 79 4.10 4.10 6.30
CA ILE A 79 4.60 2.72 6.32
C ILE A 79 6.04 2.75 6.78
N ARG A 80 6.40 1.83 7.68
CA ARG A 80 7.77 1.68 8.17
C ARG A 80 8.21 0.24 8.02
N GLY A 81 9.48 0.04 7.76
CA GLY A 81 10.04 -1.30 7.68
C GLY A 81 11.54 -1.28 7.54
N THR A 82 12.14 -2.46 7.71
CA THR A 82 13.58 -2.68 7.57
C THR A 82 13.81 -3.57 6.35
N HIS A 83 14.69 -3.14 5.46
CA HIS A 83 14.99 -3.88 4.23
C HIS A 83 15.86 -5.09 4.56
N GLN A 84 15.21 -6.23 4.77
CA GLN A 84 15.88 -7.47 5.19
C GLN A 84 15.73 -8.61 4.19
N GLY A 85 14.95 -8.44 3.14
CA GLY A 85 14.76 -9.43 2.09
C GLY A 85 15.07 -8.87 0.72
N GLU A 86 15.48 -9.74 -0.19
CA GLU A 86 15.79 -9.33 -1.55
C GLU A 86 14.52 -9.18 -2.38
N ILE A 87 14.43 -8.09 -3.15
CA ILE A 87 13.42 -7.96 -4.20
C ILE A 87 14.09 -7.38 -5.43
N GLU A 88 13.53 -7.68 -6.59
CA GLU A 88 14.11 -7.31 -7.87
C GLU A 88 14.36 -5.80 -7.98
N GLU A 89 13.42 -4.98 -7.51
CA GLU A 89 13.53 -3.52 -7.62
C GLU A 89 14.64 -2.94 -6.77
N PHE A 90 14.93 -3.54 -5.60
CA PHE A 90 15.88 -2.98 -4.64
C PHE A 90 17.15 -3.78 -4.54
N GLY A 91 17.19 -5.00 -5.08
CA GLY A 91 18.34 -5.87 -5.00
C GLY A 91 18.50 -6.51 -3.62
N PRO A 92 19.76 -6.84 -3.25
CA PRO A 92 20.03 -7.50 -1.98
C PRO A 92 19.62 -6.62 -0.78
N PRO A 93 19.32 -7.23 0.38
CA PRO A 93 18.90 -6.46 1.54
C PRO A 93 20.00 -5.51 2.02
N THR A 94 19.59 -4.29 2.35
CA THR A 94 20.51 -3.25 2.84
C THR A 94 20.61 -3.21 4.37
N GLY A 95 19.63 -3.83 5.05
CA GLY A 95 19.55 -3.76 6.51
C GLY A 95 19.08 -2.42 7.04
N LYS A 96 18.73 -1.48 6.17
CA LYS A 96 18.35 -0.13 6.57
C LYS A 96 16.85 -0.01 6.81
N GLN A 97 16.49 0.86 7.76
CA GLN A 97 15.11 1.19 8.03
C GLN A 97 14.66 2.30 7.10
N ALA A 98 13.39 2.27 6.73
CA ALA A 98 12.81 3.28 5.88
C ALA A 98 11.41 3.62 6.34
N GLU A 99 11.00 4.86 6.07
CA GLU A 99 9.66 5.34 6.34
C GLU A 99 9.12 5.96 5.07
N LEU A 100 7.92 5.54 4.67
CA LEU A 100 7.27 6.03 3.47
C LEU A 100 5.92 6.60 3.86
N GLN A 101 5.65 7.86 3.45
CA GLN A 101 4.36 8.49 3.67
C GLN A 101 3.64 8.64 2.34
N GLY A 102 2.33 8.54 2.38
CA GLY A 102 1.56 8.67 1.16
C GLY A 102 0.09 8.92 1.42
N ILE A 103 -0.63 9.04 0.31
CA ILE A 103 -2.07 9.26 0.31
C ILE A 103 -2.68 8.31 -0.69
N THR A 104 -3.80 7.70 -0.31
CA THR A 104 -4.56 6.82 -1.17
C THR A 104 -5.99 7.30 -1.27
N ILE A 105 -6.53 7.31 -2.48
CA ILE A 105 -7.96 7.51 -2.70
C ILE A 105 -8.54 6.14 -3.04
N HIS A 106 -9.52 5.70 -2.23
CA HIS A 106 -10.21 4.43 -2.43
C HIS A 106 -11.59 4.70 -3.00
N ARG A 107 -11.95 4.05 -4.12
CA ARG A 107 -13.31 4.13 -4.66
C ARG A 107 -14.06 2.87 -4.26
N ILE A 108 -15.21 3.04 -3.63
CA ILE A 108 -15.96 1.97 -2.98
C ILE A 108 -17.37 1.88 -3.54
N GLU A 109 -17.82 0.67 -3.87
CA GLU A 109 -19.20 0.39 -4.27
C GLU A 109 -19.63 -0.94 -3.67
N GLY A 110 -20.85 -0.98 -3.14
CA GLY A 110 -21.41 -2.21 -2.63
C GLY A 110 -20.59 -2.88 -1.53
N GLY A 111 -19.91 -2.08 -0.71
CA GLY A 111 -19.11 -2.60 0.39
C GLY A 111 -17.76 -3.18 -0.02
N LYS A 112 -17.31 -2.89 -1.24
CA LYS A 112 -16.01 -3.37 -1.72
C LYS A 112 -15.25 -2.21 -2.37
N ILE A 113 -13.92 -2.28 -2.32
CA ILE A 113 -13.04 -1.31 -2.97
C ILE A 113 -12.76 -1.82 -4.38
N LEU A 114 -13.00 -0.97 -5.39
CA LEU A 114 -12.80 -1.33 -6.80
C LEU A 114 -11.52 -0.75 -7.36
N GLU A 115 -11.15 0.43 -6.89
CA GLU A 115 -10.06 1.17 -7.52
C GLU A 115 -9.38 2.05 -6.48
N GLU A 116 -8.06 2.21 -6.61
CA GLU A 116 -7.28 3.07 -5.73
C GLU A 116 -6.28 3.88 -6.53
N TRP A 117 -6.06 5.09 -6.10
CA TRP A 117 -4.99 5.95 -6.60
C TRP A 117 -4.03 6.17 -5.46
N ASN A 118 -2.78 5.72 -5.63
CA ASN A 118 -1.75 5.79 -4.61
C ASN A 118 -0.68 6.80 -5.02
N ARG A 119 -0.32 7.68 -4.10
CA ARG A 119 0.77 8.63 -4.32
C ARG A 119 1.71 8.61 -3.14
N TYR A 120 2.99 8.37 -3.41
CA TYR A 120 4.03 8.33 -2.40
C TYR A 120 5.37 8.63 -3.04
N ASP A 121 6.34 8.98 -2.21
CA ASP A 121 7.65 9.40 -2.67
C ASP A 121 8.61 8.21 -2.74
N ASN A 122 8.60 7.52 -3.87
CA ASN A 122 9.45 6.35 -4.06
C ASN A 122 10.94 6.71 -4.10
N LEU A 123 11.26 7.90 -4.57
CA LEU A 123 12.66 8.35 -4.58
C LEU A 123 13.18 8.48 -3.15
N SER A 124 12.38 9.05 -2.25
CA SER A 124 12.76 9.15 -0.85
C SER A 124 13.03 7.77 -0.24
N LEU A 125 12.19 6.78 -0.58
CA LEU A 125 12.38 5.41 -0.12
C LEU A 125 13.74 4.88 -0.57
N LEU A 126 14.05 5.03 -1.86
CA LEU A 126 15.31 4.56 -2.40
C LEU A 126 16.51 5.27 -1.75
N GLN A 127 16.39 6.57 -1.51
CA GLN A 127 17.44 7.34 -0.84
C GLN A 127 17.67 6.85 0.58
N GLN A 128 16.61 6.57 1.32
CA GLN A 128 16.72 6.07 2.69
C GLN A 128 17.41 4.71 2.74
N LEU A 129 17.21 3.89 1.71
CA LEU A 129 17.85 2.58 1.62
C LEU A 129 19.26 2.66 1.03
N GLY A 130 19.71 3.84 0.61
CA GLY A 130 21.02 4.00 0.01
C GLY A 130 21.11 3.52 -1.41
N LEU A 131 19.95 3.40 -2.09
CA LEU A 131 19.88 2.87 -3.45
C LEU A 131 19.72 3.96 -4.51
N ALA A 132 19.67 5.22 -4.09
CA ALA A 132 19.59 6.37 -5.00
C ALA A 132 20.39 7.53 -4.41
N PRO A 133 20.91 8.43 -5.26
CA PRO A 133 21.67 9.57 -4.77
C PRO A 133 20.79 10.51 -3.94
N GLU A 134 21.37 11.07 -2.89
CA GLU A 134 20.71 12.12 -2.11
C GLU A 134 21.00 13.46 -2.76
N GLN A 135 20.05 14.39 -2.63
CA GLN A 135 20.19 15.73 -3.16
C GLN A 135 20.79 16.68 -2.16
#